data_40fba34bd52c2f550a5e9b8062f260a9
#
_entry.id   40fba34bd52c2f550a5e9b8062f260a9
#
_cell.length_a   1.000
_cell.length_b   1.000
_cell.length_c   1.000
_cell.angle_alpha   90.00
_cell.angle_beta   90.00
_cell.angle_gamma   90.00
#
_symmetry.space_group_name_H-M   'P 1'
#
loop_
_entity.id
_entity.type
_entity.pdbx_description
1 polymer ?
#
loop_
_entity_poly.entity_id
_entity_poly.type
_entity_poly.pdbx_seq_one_letter_code
_entity_poly.pdbx_strand_id
1 'polypeptide(L)' 'MDNPDKIVEFKEPEWVFPYQGMDIGDSFFMPTVRPSFGHYIIDLTSKKVGIRVKTYTMICDGVLGVRAWRVG' A
#
# COMPACT_ATOMS: atom_id res chain seq x y z
N MET A 1 -24.41 -12.81 23.59
CA MET A 1 -23.13 -12.63 24.30
C MET A 1 -22.02 -13.07 23.38
N ASP A 2 -21.02 -12.24 23.27
CA ASP A 2 -19.88 -12.63 22.47
C ASP A 2 -19.10 -13.72 23.17
N ASN A 3 -18.86 -14.78 22.41
CA ASN A 3 -17.96 -15.81 22.85
C ASN A 3 -16.56 -15.20 22.98
N PRO A 4 -15.90 -15.30 24.15
CA PRO A 4 -14.55 -14.76 24.31
C PRO A 4 -13.52 -15.40 23.35
N ASP A 5 -13.86 -16.57 22.82
CA ASP A 5 -13.03 -17.22 21.82
C ASP A 5 -13.36 -16.77 20.40
N LYS A 6 -14.36 -15.94 20.25
CA LYS A 6 -14.73 -15.40 18.95
C LYS A 6 -13.73 -14.31 18.57
N ILE A 7 -12.90 -14.62 17.63
CA ILE A 7 -11.96 -13.67 17.06
C ILE A 7 -12.72 -12.79 16.09
N VAL A 8 -12.82 -11.52 16.43
CA VAL A 8 -13.29 -10.53 15.46
C VAL A 8 -12.07 -10.20 14.60
N GLU A 9 -12.04 -10.77 13.40
CA GLU A 9 -11.00 -10.42 12.46
C GLU A 9 -11.23 -9.01 11.94
N PHE A 10 -10.29 -8.13 12.24
CA PHE A 10 -10.15 -6.91 11.47
C PHE A 10 -9.51 -7.30 10.14
N LYS A 11 -10.33 -7.44 9.14
CA LYS A 11 -9.80 -7.44 7.79
C LYS A 11 -9.39 -6.02 7.47
N GLU A 12 -8.11 -5.82 7.23
CA GLU A 12 -7.69 -4.61 6.59
C GLU A 12 -8.47 -4.46 5.28
N PRO A 13 -8.94 -3.25 4.96
CA PRO A 13 -9.59 -3.04 3.67
C PRO A 13 -8.65 -3.52 2.57
N GLU A 14 -9.20 -4.23 1.61
CA GLU A 14 -8.43 -4.62 0.43
C GLU A 14 -7.92 -3.36 -0.26
N TRP A 15 -6.61 -3.26 -0.35
CA TRP A 15 -5.99 -2.11 -0.99
C TRP A 15 -6.14 -2.23 -2.50
N VAL A 16 -6.78 -1.23 -3.08
CA VAL A 16 -6.86 -1.08 -4.54
C VAL A 16 -5.87 -0.02 -4.95
N PHE A 17 -4.87 -0.43 -5.71
CA PHE A 17 -3.83 0.48 -6.17
C PHE A 17 -4.10 0.95 -7.59
N PRO A 18 -3.78 2.22 -7.93
CA PRO A 18 -4.14 2.82 -9.21
C PRO A 18 -3.15 2.49 -10.34
N TYR A 19 -2.62 1.28 -10.39
CA TYR A 19 -1.55 0.93 -11.32
C TYR A 19 -1.94 1.11 -12.79
N GLN A 20 -3.18 0.80 -13.16
CA GLN A 20 -3.61 0.87 -14.55
C GLN A 20 -3.67 2.30 -15.10
N GLY A 21 -3.92 3.26 -14.23
CA GLY A 21 -3.99 4.67 -14.60
C GLY A 21 -2.69 5.42 -14.44
N MET A 22 -1.62 4.75 -14.02
CA MET A 22 -0.35 5.40 -13.73
C MET A 22 0.57 5.39 -14.94
N ASP A 23 1.04 6.56 -15.32
CA ASP A 23 2.15 6.71 -16.25
C ASP A 23 3.49 6.69 -15.51
N ILE A 24 4.56 6.46 -16.23
CA ILE A 24 5.91 6.58 -15.66
C ILE A 24 6.10 7.99 -15.12
N GLY A 25 6.53 8.09 -13.87
CA GLY A 25 6.66 9.36 -13.15
C GLY A 25 5.49 9.70 -12.25
N ASP A 26 4.35 9.02 -12.40
CA ASP A 26 3.23 9.20 -11.49
C ASP A 26 3.50 8.53 -10.13
N SER A 27 2.84 9.02 -9.11
CA SER A 27 2.97 8.51 -7.76
C SER A 27 1.63 8.43 -7.05
N PHE A 28 1.57 7.59 -6.02
CA PHE A 28 0.46 7.57 -5.08
C PHE A 28 0.99 7.39 -3.66
N PHE A 29 0.16 7.75 -2.68
CA PHE A 29 0.50 7.62 -1.27
C PHE A 29 -0.42 6.61 -0.60
N MET A 30 0.17 5.63 0.07
CA MET A 30 -0.54 4.62 0.87
C MET A 30 -0.36 4.96 2.34
N PRO A 31 -1.40 5.48 3.02
CA PRO A 31 -1.33 5.67 4.46
C PRO A 31 -1.22 4.31 5.17
N THR A 32 -0.27 4.18 6.05
CA THR A 32 -0.13 2.94 6.84
C THR A 32 0.70 3.23 8.09
N VAL A 33 0.33 2.58 9.18
CA VAL A 33 1.13 2.61 10.41
C VAL A 33 2.24 1.57 10.39
N ARG A 34 2.30 0.76 9.32
CA ARG A 34 3.30 -0.29 9.12
C ARG A 34 3.97 -0.12 7.76
N PRO A 35 4.93 0.82 7.63
CA PRO A 35 5.57 1.09 6.34
C PRO A 35 6.23 -0.13 5.70
N SER A 36 6.82 -1.02 6.48
CA SER A 36 7.44 -2.23 5.94
C SER A 36 6.42 -3.13 5.23
N PHE A 37 5.20 -3.23 5.77
CA PHE A 37 4.11 -3.91 5.10
C PHE A 37 3.71 -3.18 3.81
N GLY A 38 3.63 -1.85 3.85
CA GLY A 38 3.33 -1.04 2.68
C GLY A 38 4.31 -1.27 1.55
N HIS A 39 5.61 -1.24 1.83
CA HIS A 39 6.64 -1.55 0.84
C HIS A 39 6.46 -2.95 0.26
N TYR A 40 6.20 -3.93 1.11
CA TYR A 40 6.02 -5.31 0.68
C TYR A 40 4.82 -5.49 -0.24
N ILE A 41 3.66 -4.97 0.14
CA ILE A 41 2.44 -5.18 -0.65
C ILE A 41 2.47 -4.41 -1.97
N ILE A 42 3.06 -3.23 -1.99
CA ILE A 42 3.23 -2.46 -3.22
C ILE A 42 4.20 -3.17 -4.17
N ASP A 43 5.31 -3.68 -3.66
CA ASP A 43 6.27 -4.43 -4.47
C ASP A 43 5.63 -5.68 -5.08
N LEU A 44 4.92 -6.44 -4.26
CA LEU A 44 4.25 -7.66 -4.69
C LEU A 44 3.21 -7.39 -5.78
N THR A 45 2.34 -6.41 -5.55
CA THR A 45 1.22 -6.13 -6.45
C THR A 45 1.66 -5.45 -7.74
N SER A 46 2.66 -4.58 -7.69
CA SER A 46 3.20 -3.94 -8.90
C SER A 46 3.84 -4.96 -9.84
N LYS A 47 4.55 -5.94 -9.29
CA LYS A 47 5.12 -7.03 -10.10
C LYS A 47 4.05 -7.84 -10.80
N LYS A 48 2.91 -8.08 -10.15
CA LYS A 48 1.79 -8.83 -10.75
C LYS A 48 1.23 -8.14 -11.98
N VAL A 49 1.22 -6.82 -12.01
CA VAL A 49 0.73 -6.06 -13.17
C VAL A 49 1.85 -5.67 -14.15
N GLY A 50 3.08 -6.06 -13.86
CA GLY A 50 4.20 -5.89 -14.80
C GLY A 50 4.81 -4.50 -14.84
N ILE A 51 4.65 -3.71 -13.78
CA ILE A 51 5.30 -2.41 -13.67
C ILE A 51 6.38 -2.42 -12.59
N ARG A 52 7.24 -1.42 -12.63
CA ARG A 52 8.25 -1.19 -11.60
C ARG A 52 7.95 0.10 -10.86
N VAL A 53 8.07 0.03 -9.54
CA VAL A 53 7.88 1.19 -8.66
C VAL A 53 9.06 1.33 -7.72
N LYS A 54 9.30 2.56 -7.30
CA LYS A 54 10.17 2.86 -6.15
C LYS A 54 9.30 3.34 -5.01
N THR A 55 9.57 2.85 -3.81
CA THR A 55 8.77 3.15 -2.63
C THR A 55 9.61 3.84 -1.57
N TYR A 56 9.00 4.80 -0.89
CA TYR A 56 9.64 5.58 0.17
C TYR A 56 8.69 5.70 1.34
N THR A 57 9.21 5.46 2.55
CA THR A 57 8.48 5.79 3.77
C THR A 57 8.52 7.29 3.96
N MET A 58 7.35 7.89 4.18
CA MET A 58 7.28 9.33 4.41
C MET A 58 6.05 9.70 5.25
N ILE A 59 6.06 10.92 5.72
CA ILE A 59 4.90 11.55 6.35
C ILE A 59 4.38 12.59 5.37
N CYS A 60 3.11 12.44 4.99
CA CYS A 60 2.43 13.35 4.06
C CYS A 60 1.25 13.97 4.79
N ASP A 61 1.24 15.30 4.92
CA ASP A 61 0.22 16.03 5.67
C ASP A 61 -0.03 15.46 7.08
N GLY A 62 1.06 15.10 7.77
CA GLY A 62 0.98 14.54 9.12
C GLY A 62 0.61 13.06 9.18
N VAL A 63 0.46 12.39 8.04
CA VAL A 63 0.09 10.97 7.95
C VAL A 63 1.28 10.14 7.53
N LEU A 64 1.63 9.14 8.34
CA LEU A 64 2.68 8.18 8.02
C LEU A 64 2.20 7.25 6.91
N GLY A 65 3.09 6.93 5.98
CA GLY A 65 2.78 6.00 4.93
C GLY A 65 3.94 5.75 3.99
N VAL A 66 3.60 5.17 2.85
CA VAL A 66 4.54 4.84 1.78
C VAL A 66 4.09 5.51 0.49
N ARG A 67 4.99 6.25 -0.12
CA ARG A 67 4.75 6.80 -1.47
C ARG A 67 5.45 5.93 -2.49
N ALA A 68 4.72 5.60 -3.54
CA ALA A 68 5.21 4.78 -4.63
C ALA A 68 5.24 5.60 -5.92
N TRP A 69 6.38 5.59 -6.61
CA TRP A 69 6.53 6.18 -7.94
C TRP A 69 6.71 5.08 -8.97
N ARG A 70 5.95 5.17 -10.04
CA ARG A 70 6.16 4.29 -11.18
C ARG A 70 7.42 4.71 -11.94
N VAL A 71 8.37 3.79 -12.09
CA VAL A 71 9.64 4.03 -12.79
C VAL A 71 9.80 3.16 -14.04
N GLY A 72 8.90 2.23 -14.24
CA GLY A 72 8.98 1.35 -15.42
C GLY A 72 7.72 0.57 -15.71
#